data_e98ca2fd65349ed019abe072eeaf2a6f
#
_entry.id   e98ca2fd65349ed019abe072eeaf2a6f
#
_cell.length_a   1.000
_cell.length_b   1.000
_cell.length_c   1.000
_cell.angle_alpha   90.00
_cell.angle_beta   90.00
_cell.angle_gamma   90.00
#
_symmetry.space_group_name_H-M   'P 1'
#
loop_
_entity.id
_entity.type
_entity.pdbx_description
1 polymer ?
#
loop_
_entity_poly.entity_id
_entity_poly.type
_entity_poly.pdbx_seq_one_letter_code
_entity_poly.pdbx_strand_id
1 'polypeptide(L)'
;MSILEVSGLRKVYTTRFGGSRVEALHNVEFTVEQGEYVAIMGESGSGKTTLLNILAALDTPTAGTVRLDGRDLSAVKEADAAAFRRDHLGFVFQEFNLLDTFSLEDNIYLPLVLAGRPYSEMRDRLLPLADQLGIAGLLKKYPYEVSGGQKQRAAVARALITQPRLLLADEPTGALDSRATDELLTLFGDVNRRGQTILMVTHSVKAASRAGRVLFIKDGEVFHQVYRGDSSDAGFYQVISDTLTMLQAGGDAR
;
A
#
# COMPACT_ATOMS: atom_id res chain seq x y z
N MET A 1 18.63 1.49 -6.20
CA MET A 1 18.20 0.62 -7.34
C MET A 1 16.69 0.61 -7.34
N SER A 2 16.09 1.05 -8.44
CA SER A 2 14.64 1.13 -8.56
C SER A 2 14.01 -0.27 -8.43
N ILE A 3 13.04 -0.42 -7.55
CA ILE A 3 12.27 -1.66 -7.37
C ILE A 3 10.93 -1.59 -8.09
N LEU A 4 10.35 -0.40 -8.19
CA LEU A 4 9.12 -0.14 -8.93
C LEU A 4 9.36 0.98 -9.93
N GLU A 5 9.00 0.75 -11.18
CA GLU A 5 9.06 1.72 -12.27
C GLU A 5 7.68 1.82 -12.91
N VAL A 6 7.14 3.02 -12.96
CA VAL A 6 5.87 3.36 -13.61
C VAL A 6 6.18 4.38 -14.70
N SER A 7 5.86 4.05 -15.95
CA SER A 7 6.20 4.89 -17.11
C SER A 7 5.02 5.04 -18.05
N GLY A 8 4.59 6.30 -18.25
CA GLY A 8 3.54 6.65 -19.18
C GLY A 8 2.20 5.95 -18.91
N LEU A 9 1.91 5.66 -17.63
CA LEU A 9 0.77 4.82 -17.25
C LEU A 9 -0.54 5.52 -17.50
N ARG A 10 -1.41 4.86 -18.26
CA ARG A 10 -2.73 5.34 -18.63
C ARG A 10 -3.80 4.30 -18.37
N LYS A 11 -4.96 4.72 -17.84
CA LYS A 11 -6.12 3.85 -17.66
C LYS A 11 -7.40 4.53 -18.08
N VAL A 12 -8.10 3.89 -19.02
CA VAL A 12 -9.40 4.33 -19.51
C VAL A 12 -10.41 3.21 -19.26
N TYR A 13 -11.47 3.53 -18.53
CA TYR A 13 -12.63 2.64 -18.37
C TYR A 13 -13.69 2.99 -19.42
N THR A 14 -14.25 1.96 -20.03
CA THR A 14 -15.34 2.10 -21.02
C THR A 14 -16.54 1.32 -20.52
N THR A 15 -17.72 1.94 -20.47
CA THR A 15 -18.94 1.24 -20.07
C THR A 15 -19.38 0.24 -21.15
N ARG A 16 -19.95 -0.91 -20.73
CA ARG A 16 -20.31 -2.05 -21.62
C ARG A 16 -21.26 -1.72 -22.79
N PHE A 17 -21.95 -0.58 -22.76
CA PHE A 17 -22.95 -0.22 -23.77
C PHE A 17 -22.56 1.01 -24.61
N GLY A 18 -21.25 1.23 -24.85
CA GLY A 18 -20.77 2.32 -25.72
C GLY A 18 -20.99 3.72 -25.15
N GLY A 19 -21.21 3.81 -23.83
CA GLY A 19 -21.41 5.06 -23.10
C GLY A 19 -20.10 5.79 -22.80
N SER A 20 -20.10 6.62 -21.78
CA SER A 20 -19.00 7.49 -21.41
C SER A 20 -17.68 6.75 -21.21
N ARG A 21 -16.61 7.31 -21.73
CA ARG A 21 -15.24 6.93 -21.39
C ARG A 21 -14.80 7.76 -20.19
N VAL A 22 -14.26 7.09 -19.18
CA VAL A 22 -13.67 7.74 -18.01
C VAL A 22 -12.18 7.42 -18.01
N GLU A 23 -11.37 8.43 -18.22
CA GLU A 23 -9.92 8.31 -18.10
C GLU A 23 -9.53 8.53 -16.64
N ALA A 24 -9.17 7.46 -15.97
CA ALA A 24 -8.86 7.46 -14.54
C ALA A 24 -7.39 7.75 -14.25
N LEU A 25 -6.51 7.42 -15.17
CA LEU A 25 -5.08 7.74 -15.13
C LEU A 25 -4.66 8.27 -16.50
N HIS A 26 -3.94 9.37 -16.46
CA HIS A 26 -3.30 9.96 -17.62
C HIS A 26 -1.82 9.71 -17.58
N ASN A 27 -0.92 9.95 -18.11
CA ASN A 27 0.52 9.81 -18.15
C ASN A 27 1.20 9.77 -16.76
N VAL A 28 0.83 8.79 -15.89
CA VAL A 28 1.44 8.65 -14.57
C VAL A 28 2.86 8.10 -14.72
N GLU A 29 3.84 8.80 -14.11
CA GLU A 29 5.25 8.45 -14.18
C GLU A 29 5.93 8.68 -12.82
N PHE A 30 6.55 7.63 -12.26
CA PHE A 30 7.41 7.70 -11.07
C PHE A 30 8.18 6.39 -10.88
N THR A 31 9.19 6.45 -10.04
CA THR A 31 9.96 5.27 -9.60
C THR A 31 9.94 5.18 -8.09
N VAL A 32 10.15 3.98 -7.53
CA VAL A 32 10.36 3.75 -6.10
C VAL A 32 11.66 2.98 -5.93
N GLU A 33 12.53 3.47 -5.07
CA GLU A 33 13.79 2.79 -4.75
C GLU A 33 13.59 1.70 -3.70
N GLN A 34 14.46 0.69 -3.71
CA GLN A 34 14.41 -0.36 -2.69
C GLN A 34 14.61 0.24 -1.29
N GLY A 35 13.74 -0.13 -0.35
CA GLY A 35 13.74 0.39 1.01
C GLY A 35 13.13 1.80 1.14
N GLU A 36 12.62 2.39 0.06
CA GLU A 36 11.93 3.67 0.12
C GLU A 36 10.53 3.52 0.74
N TYR A 37 10.12 4.52 1.52
CA TYR A 37 8.74 4.65 1.98
C TYR A 37 8.11 5.84 1.28
N VAL A 38 7.20 5.58 0.35
CA VAL A 38 6.50 6.58 -0.46
C VAL A 38 5.03 6.63 -0.07
N ALA A 39 4.50 7.84 0.11
CA ALA A 39 3.06 8.06 0.23
C ALA A 39 2.52 8.68 -1.07
N ILE A 40 1.32 8.27 -1.45
CA ILE A 40 0.55 8.83 -2.57
C ILE A 40 -0.67 9.52 -1.98
N MET A 41 -0.78 10.82 -2.22
CA MET A 41 -1.88 11.66 -1.75
C MET A 41 -2.65 12.26 -2.93
N GLY A 42 -3.92 12.58 -2.73
CA GLY A 42 -4.78 13.24 -3.72
C GLY A 42 -6.23 13.21 -3.28
N GLU A 43 -7.06 13.99 -3.97
CA GLU A 43 -8.50 14.07 -3.70
C GLU A 43 -9.23 12.76 -4.04
N SER A 44 -10.48 12.63 -3.56
CA SER A 44 -11.32 11.50 -3.97
C SER A 44 -11.53 11.54 -5.49
N GLY A 45 -11.41 10.38 -6.14
CA GLY A 45 -11.54 10.28 -7.59
C GLY A 45 -10.28 10.64 -8.40
N SER A 46 -9.16 11.04 -7.78
CA SER A 46 -7.93 11.40 -8.50
C SER A 46 -7.17 10.22 -9.14
N GLY A 47 -7.68 8.98 -9.02
CA GLY A 47 -7.06 7.80 -9.65
C GLY A 47 -6.21 6.93 -8.71
N LYS A 48 -6.08 7.25 -7.42
CA LYS A 48 -5.24 6.50 -6.46
C LYS A 48 -5.57 5.01 -6.38
N THR A 49 -6.84 4.67 -6.22
CA THR A 49 -7.28 3.27 -6.15
C THR A 49 -7.05 2.54 -7.49
N THR A 50 -7.27 3.22 -8.61
CA THR A 50 -6.97 2.68 -9.95
C THR A 50 -5.46 2.39 -10.08
N LEU A 51 -4.61 3.34 -9.68
CA LEU A 51 -3.17 3.16 -9.69
C LEU A 51 -2.78 1.97 -8.80
N LEU A 52 -3.27 1.93 -7.55
CA LEU A 52 -2.97 0.85 -6.63
C LEU A 52 -3.39 -0.52 -7.18
N ASN A 53 -4.57 -0.64 -7.81
CA ASN A 53 -5.04 -1.89 -8.42
C ASN A 53 -4.12 -2.36 -9.57
N ILE A 54 -3.59 -1.42 -10.37
CA ILE A 54 -2.63 -1.77 -11.43
C ILE A 54 -1.30 -2.21 -10.84
N LEU A 55 -0.77 -1.49 -9.85
CA LEU A 55 0.46 -1.87 -9.12
C LEU A 55 0.32 -3.22 -8.43
N ALA A 56 -0.89 -3.55 -8.07
CA ALA A 56 -1.29 -4.81 -7.47
C ALA A 56 -1.43 -5.97 -8.45
N ALA A 57 -1.31 -5.72 -9.75
CA ALA A 57 -1.70 -6.68 -10.79
C ALA A 57 -3.13 -7.22 -10.60
N LEU A 58 -4.05 -6.37 -10.11
CA LEU A 58 -5.49 -6.61 -10.03
C LEU A 58 -6.23 -6.02 -11.22
N ASP A 59 -5.62 -5.05 -11.90
CA ASP A 59 -6.12 -4.44 -13.12
C ASP A 59 -4.96 -4.23 -14.11
N THR A 60 -5.27 -4.09 -15.39
CA THR A 60 -4.29 -3.89 -16.45
C THR A 60 -4.34 -2.45 -16.96
N PRO A 61 -3.20 -1.80 -17.25
CA PRO A 61 -3.20 -0.48 -17.85
C PRO A 61 -3.75 -0.51 -19.28
N THR A 62 -4.29 0.63 -19.73
CA THR A 62 -4.67 0.81 -21.15
C THR A 62 -3.44 1.11 -22.01
N ALA A 63 -2.45 1.81 -21.45
CA ALA A 63 -1.15 2.10 -22.06
C ALA A 63 -0.09 2.37 -20.98
N GLY A 64 1.16 2.42 -21.37
CA GLY A 64 2.29 2.56 -20.44
C GLY A 64 2.73 1.22 -19.84
N THR A 65 3.71 1.27 -18.95
CA THR A 65 4.30 0.07 -18.35
C THR A 65 4.48 0.23 -16.85
N VAL A 66 4.32 -0.87 -16.12
CA VAL A 66 4.68 -0.97 -14.71
C VAL A 66 5.63 -2.15 -14.55
N ARG A 67 6.82 -1.89 -13.99
CA ARG A 67 7.81 -2.93 -13.69
C ARG A 67 8.04 -3.02 -12.19
N LEU A 68 7.98 -4.24 -11.67
CA LEU A 68 8.37 -4.55 -10.30
C LEU A 68 9.57 -5.50 -10.34
N ASP A 69 10.67 -5.08 -9.70
CA ASP A 69 11.94 -5.83 -9.69
C ASP A 69 12.38 -6.23 -11.11
N GLY A 70 12.25 -5.27 -12.05
CA GLY A 70 12.56 -5.44 -13.48
C GLY A 70 11.54 -6.22 -14.31
N ARG A 71 10.52 -6.83 -13.68
CA ARG A 71 9.46 -7.59 -14.37
C ARG A 71 8.30 -6.70 -14.75
N ASP A 72 7.89 -6.70 -15.98
CA ASP A 72 6.71 -6.00 -16.47
C ASP A 72 5.44 -6.71 -15.96
N LEU A 73 4.60 -5.97 -15.22
CA LEU A 73 3.35 -6.51 -14.66
C LEU A 73 2.33 -6.86 -15.75
N SER A 74 2.36 -6.17 -16.89
CA SER A 74 1.46 -6.46 -18.02
C SER A 74 1.78 -7.80 -18.71
N ALA A 75 3.01 -8.29 -18.55
CA ALA A 75 3.45 -9.59 -19.06
C ALA A 75 3.07 -10.77 -18.15
N VAL A 76 2.58 -10.50 -16.93
CA VAL A 76 2.13 -11.54 -15.99
C VAL A 76 0.80 -12.12 -16.51
N LYS A 77 0.80 -13.39 -16.87
CA LYS A 77 -0.40 -14.07 -17.33
C LYS A 77 -1.43 -14.15 -16.20
N GLU A 78 -2.71 -14.09 -16.54
CA GLU A 78 -3.81 -14.15 -15.55
C GLU A 78 -3.72 -15.41 -14.66
N ALA A 79 -3.33 -16.54 -15.22
CA ALA A 79 -3.12 -17.79 -14.48
C ALA A 79 -2.01 -17.68 -13.42
N ASP A 80 -0.99 -16.86 -13.62
CA ASP A 80 0.16 -16.69 -12.76
C ASP A 80 0.02 -15.47 -11.83
N ALA A 81 -0.95 -14.59 -12.09
CA ALA A 81 -1.11 -13.32 -11.39
C ALA A 81 -1.32 -13.50 -9.87
N ALA A 82 -2.08 -14.52 -9.46
CA ALA A 82 -2.31 -14.81 -8.05
C ALA A 82 -1.01 -15.25 -7.33
N ALA A 83 -0.21 -16.09 -7.98
CA ALA A 83 1.09 -16.51 -7.46
C ALA A 83 2.06 -15.33 -7.41
N PHE A 84 2.09 -14.51 -8.45
CA PHE A 84 2.92 -13.30 -8.50
C PHE A 84 2.59 -12.35 -7.34
N ARG A 85 1.30 -12.02 -7.13
CA ARG A 85 0.86 -11.17 -6.00
C ARG A 85 1.30 -11.74 -4.67
N ARG A 86 1.04 -13.03 -4.43
CA ARG A 86 1.40 -13.70 -3.18
C ARG A 86 2.90 -13.67 -2.90
N ASP A 87 3.74 -13.85 -3.93
CA ASP A 87 5.17 -14.04 -3.77
C ASP A 87 5.96 -12.72 -3.78
N HIS A 88 5.40 -11.65 -4.36
CA HIS A 88 6.11 -10.37 -4.53
C HIS A 88 5.46 -9.18 -3.84
N LEU A 89 4.16 -9.24 -3.53
CA LEU A 89 3.41 -8.13 -2.99
C LEU A 89 2.80 -8.45 -1.62
N GLY A 90 2.86 -7.49 -0.71
CA GLY A 90 2.07 -7.50 0.52
C GLY A 90 0.96 -6.46 0.43
N PHE A 91 -0.22 -6.78 0.97
CA PHE A 91 -1.36 -5.87 0.95
C PHE A 91 -1.88 -5.58 2.34
N VAL A 92 -2.06 -4.29 2.65
CA VAL A 92 -2.73 -3.80 3.86
C VAL A 92 -3.89 -2.90 3.42
N PHE A 93 -5.11 -3.28 3.76
CA PHE A 93 -6.34 -2.57 3.41
C PHE A 93 -6.89 -1.77 4.59
N GLN A 94 -7.74 -0.80 4.30
CA GLN A 94 -8.44 0.00 5.30
C GLN A 94 -9.33 -0.86 6.22
N GLU A 95 -10.05 -1.83 5.67
CA GLU A 95 -11.01 -2.70 6.39
C GLU A 95 -10.41 -4.03 6.83
N PHE A 96 -9.07 -4.09 6.99
CA PHE A 96 -8.32 -5.26 7.47
C PHE A 96 -8.40 -6.48 6.55
N ASN A 97 -9.55 -6.78 5.97
CA ASN A 97 -9.85 -7.94 5.12
C ASN A 97 -9.41 -9.27 5.77
N LEU A 98 -9.65 -9.41 7.08
CA LEU A 98 -9.46 -10.66 7.80
C LEU A 98 -10.72 -11.53 7.66
N LEU A 99 -10.51 -12.84 7.62
CA LEU A 99 -11.59 -13.83 7.60
C LEU A 99 -12.05 -14.09 9.04
N ASP A 100 -13.30 -13.72 9.37
CA ASP A 100 -13.83 -13.81 10.73
C ASP A 100 -13.95 -15.25 11.26
N THR A 101 -14.03 -16.23 10.36
CA THR A 101 -14.09 -17.66 10.69
C THR A 101 -12.73 -18.28 11.02
N PHE A 102 -11.65 -17.54 10.84
CA PHE A 102 -10.27 -17.96 11.06
C PHE A 102 -9.67 -17.22 12.24
N SER A 103 -8.81 -17.90 13.02
CA SER A 103 -7.99 -17.23 14.03
C SER A 103 -7.05 -16.19 13.37
N LEU A 104 -6.45 -15.29 14.17
CA LEU A 104 -5.45 -14.37 13.63
C LEU A 104 -4.24 -15.14 13.05
N GLU A 105 -3.83 -16.24 13.71
CA GLU A 105 -2.76 -17.10 13.21
C GLU A 105 -3.10 -17.69 11.83
N ASP A 106 -4.32 -18.23 11.65
CA ASP A 106 -4.74 -18.83 10.39
C ASP A 106 -4.85 -17.78 9.28
N ASN A 107 -5.36 -16.58 9.61
CA ASN A 107 -5.38 -15.44 8.68
C ASN A 107 -3.97 -15.06 8.20
N ILE A 108 -3.00 -15.04 9.12
CA ILE A 108 -1.61 -14.69 8.79
C ILE A 108 -0.95 -15.80 7.96
N TYR A 109 -1.22 -17.08 8.27
CA TYR A 109 -0.67 -18.21 7.52
C TYR A 109 -1.24 -18.35 6.12
N LEU A 110 -2.42 -17.81 5.85
CA LEU A 110 -3.14 -18.04 4.60
C LEU A 110 -2.30 -17.93 3.32
N PRO A 111 -1.46 -16.87 3.13
CA PRO A 111 -0.61 -16.78 1.94
C PRO A 111 0.40 -17.93 1.82
N LEU A 112 0.96 -18.40 2.94
CA LEU A 112 1.93 -19.48 2.96
C LEU A 112 1.26 -20.86 2.74
N VAL A 113 0.03 -21.03 3.26
CA VAL A 113 -0.80 -22.22 2.99
C VAL A 113 -1.09 -22.33 1.51
N LEU A 114 -1.51 -21.22 0.88
CA LEU A 114 -1.76 -21.15 -0.57
C LEU A 114 -0.49 -21.35 -1.41
N ALA A 115 0.69 -21.08 -0.83
CA ALA A 115 1.99 -21.38 -1.44
C ALA A 115 2.46 -22.83 -1.21
N GLY A 116 1.70 -23.65 -0.48
CA GLY A 116 2.07 -25.04 -0.16
C GLY A 116 3.28 -25.14 0.78
N ARG A 117 3.55 -24.11 1.61
CA ARG A 117 4.69 -24.12 2.52
C ARG A 117 4.45 -25.08 3.70
N PRO A 118 5.48 -25.78 4.18
CA PRO A 118 5.34 -26.67 5.34
C PRO A 118 5.07 -25.87 6.62
N TYR A 119 4.33 -26.47 7.55
CA TYR A 119 3.93 -25.82 8.81
C TYR A 119 5.13 -25.35 9.64
N SER A 120 6.24 -26.08 9.65
CA SER A 120 7.47 -25.67 10.35
C SER A 120 7.96 -24.30 9.84
N GLU A 121 8.05 -24.11 8.51
CA GLU A 121 8.46 -22.85 7.90
C GLU A 121 7.45 -21.72 8.23
N MET A 122 6.16 -22.01 8.19
CA MET A 122 5.12 -21.01 8.53
C MET A 122 5.30 -20.53 9.97
N ARG A 123 5.51 -21.44 10.90
CA ARG A 123 5.71 -21.12 12.32
C ARG A 123 7.00 -20.33 12.56
N ASP A 124 8.09 -20.72 11.92
CA ASP A 124 9.40 -20.06 12.06
C ASP A 124 9.35 -18.60 11.55
N ARG A 125 8.51 -18.31 10.54
CA ARG A 125 8.28 -16.94 10.05
C ARG A 125 7.33 -16.17 10.95
N LEU A 126 6.27 -16.80 11.45
CA LEU A 126 5.23 -16.13 12.22
C LEU A 126 5.71 -15.64 13.58
N LEU A 127 6.41 -16.49 14.34
CA LEU A 127 6.71 -16.17 15.73
C LEU A 127 7.50 -14.86 15.88
N PRO A 128 8.64 -14.64 15.19
CA PRO A 128 9.38 -13.39 15.30
C PRO A 128 8.58 -12.19 14.77
N LEU A 129 7.76 -12.41 13.74
CA LEU A 129 6.91 -11.37 13.18
C LEU A 129 5.79 -10.97 14.15
N ALA A 130 5.15 -11.93 14.81
CA ALA A 130 4.09 -11.68 15.78
C ALA A 130 4.62 -10.93 17.02
N ASP A 131 5.81 -11.27 17.49
CA ASP A 131 6.49 -10.56 18.57
C ASP A 131 6.79 -9.11 18.16
N GLN A 132 7.36 -8.91 16.97
CA GLN A 132 7.66 -7.58 16.42
C GLN A 132 6.40 -6.69 16.32
N LEU A 133 5.28 -7.29 15.92
CA LEU A 133 4.01 -6.58 15.72
C LEU A 133 3.17 -6.48 17.01
N GLY A 134 3.64 -7.07 18.12
CA GLY A 134 2.96 -7.05 19.42
C GLY A 134 1.62 -7.80 19.43
N ILE A 135 1.52 -8.88 18.66
CA ILE A 135 0.30 -9.70 18.54
C ILE A 135 0.51 -11.18 18.93
N ALA A 136 1.69 -11.55 19.45
CA ALA A 136 2.01 -12.95 19.80
C ALA A 136 0.98 -13.58 20.75
N GLY A 137 0.53 -12.83 21.78
CA GLY A 137 -0.51 -13.29 22.73
C GLY A 137 -1.93 -13.32 22.17
N LEU A 138 -2.12 -12.89 20.90
CA LEU A 138 -3.44 -12.78 20.28
C LEU A 138 -3.65 -13.82 19.15
N LEU A 139 -2.64 -14.58 18.78
CA LEU A 139 -2.64 -15.46 17.61
C LEU A 139 -3.82 -16.44 17.56
N LYS A 140 -4.26 -16.94 18.71
CA LYS A 140 -5.39 -17.89 18.82
C LYS A 140 -6.76 -17.24 18.87
N LYS A 141 -6.82 -15.90 18.96
CA LYS A 141 -8.09 -15.15 18.95
C LYS A 141 -8.62 -14.99 17.53
N TYR A 142 -9.92 -14.78 17.46
CA TYR A 142 -10.61 -14.47 16.22
C TYR A 142 -10.69 -12.94 16.01
N PRO A 143 -10.89 -12.46 14.77
CA PRO A 143 -10.97 -11.02 14.49
C PRO A 143 -12.00 -10.28 15.36
N TYR A 144 -13.16 -10.86 15.64
CA TYR A 144 -14.20 -10.25 16.46
C TYR A 144 -13.84 -10.15 17.97
N GLU A 145 -12.77 -10.80 18.42
CA GLU A 145 -12.31 -10.77 19.82
C GLU A 145 -11.21 -9.73 20.09
N VAL A 146 -10.80 -8.98 19.08
CA VAL A 146 -9.66 -8.06 19.15
C VAL A 146 -10.03 -6.65 18.66
N SER A 147 -9.28 -5.63 19.10
CA SER A 147 -9.52 -4.25 18.69
C SER A 147 -9.18 -4.00 17.21
N GLY A 148 -9.65 -2.88 16.63
CA GLY A 148 -9.33 -2.49 15.25
C GLY A 148 -7.83 -2.37 15.00
N GLY A 149 -7.07 -1.76 15.92
CA GLY A 149 -5.62 -1.68 15.83
C GLY A 149 -4.93 -3.05 15.86
N GLN A 150 -5.44 -4.00 16.67
CA GLN A 150 -4.93 -5.38 16.70
C GLN A 150 -5.27 -6.14 15.41
N LYS A 151 -6.46 -5.95 14.85
CA LYS A 151 -6.83 -6.47 13.52
C LYS A 151 -5.86 -5.96 12.44
N GLN A 152 -5.58 -4.65 12.45
CA GLN A 152 -4.69 -4.06 11.46
C GLN A 152 -3.25 -4.59 11.58
N ARG A 153 -2.74 -4.79 12.80
CA ARG A 153 -1.44 -5.42 13.01
C ARG A 153 -1.41 -6.87 12.49
N ALA A 154 -2.49 -7.62 12.64
CA ALA A 154 -2.61 -8.96 12.05
C ALA A 154 -2.67 -8.91 10.52
N ALA A 155 -3.35 -7.92 9.92
CA ALA A 155 -3.35 -7.70 8.47
C ALA A 155 -1.95 -7.33 7.96
N VAL A 156 -1.20 -6.51 8.70
CA VAL A 156 0.22 -6.21 8.40
C VAL A 156 1.08 -7.47 8.51
N ALA A 157 0.87 -8.30 9.54
CA ALA A 157 1.58 -9.58 9.67
C ALA A 157 1.32 -10.49 8.47
N ARG A 158 0.05 -10.62 8.06
CA ARG A 158 -0.33 -11.39 6.87
C ARG A 158 0.35 -10.87 5.60
N ALA A 159 0.45 -9.56 5.46
CA ALA A 159 1.10 -8.93 4.30
C ALA A 159 2.62 -9.15 4.29
N LEU A 160 3.27 -9.22 5.45
CA LEU A 160 4.74 -9.33 5.59
C LEU A 160 5.26 -10.76 5.67
N ILE A 161 4.41 -11.76 6.00
CA ILE A 161 4.87 -13.13 6.26
C ILE A 161 5.49 -13.81 5.03
N THR A 162 5.11 -13.37 3.82
CA THR A 162 5.71 -13.82 2.56
C THR A 162 7.03 -13.14 2.24
N GLN A 163 7.43 -12.13 3.01
CA GLN A 163 8.61 -11.29 2.75
C GLN A 163 8.54 -10.60 1.38
N PRO A 164 7.48 -9.80 1.13
CA PRO A 164 7.23 -9.22 -0.17
C PRO A 164 8.30 -8.21 -0.58
N ARG A 165 8.47 -8.03 -1.88
CA ARG A 165 9.32 -6.99 -2.45
C ARG A 165 8.77 -5.58 -2.22
N LEU A 166 7.45 -5.46 -2.26
CA LEU A 166 6.73 -4.19 -2.09
C LEU A 166 5.50 -4.40 -1.20
N LEU A 167 5.38 -3.60 -0.16
CA LEU A 167 4.19 -3.49 0.67
C LEU A 167 3.31 -2.36 0.13
N LEU A 168 2.12 -2.70 -0.32
CA LEU A 168 1.08 -1.77 -0.74
C LEU A 168 0.10 -1.56 0.41
N ALA A 169 -0.18 -0.32 0.78
CA ALA A 169 -1.11 0.01 1.84
C ALA A 169 -2.17 1.00 1.32
N ASP A 170 -3.44 0.61 1.36
CA ASP A 170 -4.58 1.43 0.95
C ASP A 170 -5.30 1.97 2.18
N GLU A 171 -5.14 3.27 2.47
CA GLU A 171 -5.74 3.96 3.62
C GLU A 171 -5.61 3.19 4.95
N PRO A 172 -4.42 2.69 5.32
CA PRO A 172 -4.26 1.69 6.38
C PRO A 172 -4.68 2.19 7.77
N THR A 173 -4.89 3.49 7.92
CA THR A 173 -5.29 4.14 9.18
C THR A 173 -6.76 4.57 9.20
N GLY A 174 -7.50 4.43 8.10
CA GLY A 174 -8.82 5.02 7.92
C GLY A 174 -9.90 4.47 8.86
N ALA A 175 -9.74 3.24 9.35
CA ALA A 175 -10.68 2.59 10.29
C ALA A 175 -10.20 2.60 11.75
N LEU A 176 -9.12 3.37 12.07
CA LEU A 176 -8.47 3.35 13.38
C LEU A 176 -8.72 4.64 14.17
N ASP A 177 -8.78 4.51 15.49
CA ASP A 177 -8.69 5.67 16.38
C ASP A 177 -7.29 6.31 16.35
N SER A 178 -7.16 7.49 16.96
CA SER A 178 -5.90 8.26 16.93
C SER A 178 -4.72 7.51 17.54
N ARG A 179 -4.93 6.74 18.62
CA ARG A 179 -3.88 6.00 19.30
C ARG A 179 -3.41 4.81 18.44
N ALA A 180 -4.34 4.01 17.95
CA ALA A 180 -4.04 2.88 17.07
C ALA A 180 -3.38 3.36 15.77
N THR A 181 -3.78 4.54 15.25
CA THR A 181 -3.13 5.19 14.12
C THR A 181 -1.66 5.46 14.40
N ASP A 182 -1.32 6.11 15.54
CA ASP A 182 0.07 6.41 15.89
C ASP A 182 0.92 5.16 16.05
N GLU A 183 0.36 4.15 16.71
CA GLU A 183 1.02 2.85 16.90
C GLU A 183 1.28 2.15 15.55
N LEU A 184 0.31 2.17 14.63
CA LEU A 184 0.46 1.59 13.30
C LEU A 184 1.49 2.34 12.44
N LEU A 185 1.45 3.67 12.45
CA LEU A 185 2.41 4.48 11.69
C LEU A 185 3.85 4.32 12.20
N THR A 186 4.01 4.17 13.52
CA THR A 186 5.31 3.82 14.12
C THR A 186 5.78 2.46 13.62
N LEU A 187 4.88 1.48 13.59
CA LEU A 187 5.15 0.14 13.08
C LEU A 187 5.58 0.14 11.59
N PHE A 188 4.90 0.91 10.73
CA PHE A 188 5.33 1.06 9.33
C PHE A 188 6.74 1.64 9.22
N GLY A 189 7.07 2.65 10.05
CA GLY A 189 8.42 3.21 10.12
C GLY A 189 9.46 2.16 10.54
N ASP A 190 9.15 1.31 11.53
CA ASP A 190 10.05 0.23 11.98
C ASP A 190 10.26 -0.82 10.90
N VAL A 191 9.22 -1.22 10.21
CA VAL A 191 9.26 -2.17 9.10
C VAL A 191 10.07 -1.61 7.93
N ASN A 192 9.89 -0.32 7.61
CA ASN A 192 10.67 0.35 6.56
C ASN A 192 12.16 0.47 6.93
N ARG A 193 12.50 0.86 8.17
CA ARG A 193 13.90 0.91 8.64
C ARG A 193 14.62 -0.42 8.55
N ARG A 194 13.90 -1.55 8.54
CA ARG A 194 14.45 -2.89 8.31
C ARG A 194 14.59 -3.25 6.83
N GLY A 195 14.35 -2.29 5.93
CA GLY A 195 14.55 -2.44 4.49
C GLY A 195 13.31 -2.77 3.67
N GLN A 196 12.11 -2.85 4.28
CA GLN A 196 10.89 -3.07 3.53
C GLN A 196 10.52 -1.84 2.72
N THR A 197 10.34 -1.99 1.42
CA THR A 197 9.80 -0.95 0.54
C THR A 197 8.29 -0.83 0.77
N ILE A 198 7.81 0.41 0.96
CA ILE A 198 6.40 0.68 1.27
C ILE A 198 5.86 1.73 0.31
N LEU A 199 4.72 1.46 -0.31
CA LEU A 199 3.92 2.42 -1.03
C LEU A 199 2.54 2.51 -0.36
N MET A 200 2.24 3.67 0.22
CA MET A 200 1.00 3.92 0.95
C MET A 200 0.14 4.93 0.22
N VAL A 201 -1.10 4.58 -0.05
CA VAL A 201 -2.12 5.53 -0.50
C VAL A 201 -2.85 6.06 0.73
N THR A 202 -2.95 7.39 0.86
CA THR A 202 -3.68 8.00 1.98
C THR A 202 -4.10 9.44 1.68
N HIS A 203 -5.20 9.87 2.31
CA HIS A 203 -5.60 11.27 2.38
C HIS A 203 -5.15 11.94 3.69
N SER A 204 -4.60 11.17 4.63
CA SER A 204 -4.13 11.68 5.92
C SER A 204 -2.73 12.29 5.81
N VAL A 205 -2.61 13.60 6.03
CA VAL A 205 -1.31 14.30 6.11
C VAL A 205 -0.42 13.69 7.19
N LYS A 206 -1.02 13.30 8.32
CA LYS A 206 -0.31 12.63 9.42
C LYS A 206 0.29 11.30 9.00
N ALA A 207 -0.44 10.51 8.22
CA ALA A 207 0.06 9.23 7.71
C ALA A 207 1.15 9.48 6.66
N ALA A 208 0.94 10.39 5.73
CA ALA A 208 1.90 10.73 4.68
C ALA A 208 3.21 11.32 5.24
N SER A 209 3.15 12.08 6.35
CA SER A 209 4.34 12.66 6.97
C SER A 209 5.31 11.63 7.55
N ARG A 210 4.91 10.35 7.65
CA ARG A 210 5.81 9.25 8.05
C ARG A 210 6.66 8.72 6.89
N ALA A 211 6.26 9.00 5.65
CA ALA A 211 7.00 8.60 4.47
C ALA A 211 8.26 9.45 4.25
N GLY A 212 9.19 8.96 3.45
CA GLY A 212 10.37 9.71 2.99
C GLY A 212 10.06 10.63 1.82
N ARG A 213 9.00 10.32 1.06
CA ARG A 213 8.54 11.11 -0.10
C ARG A 213 7.03 11.02 -0.23
N VAL A 214 6.43 12.11 -0.68
CA VAL A 214 5.00 12.16 -0.99
C VAL A 214 4.81 12.55 -2.46
N LEU A 215 4.03 11.74 -3.18
CA LEU A 215 3.54 12.02 -4.52
C LEU A 215 2.11 12.54 -4.42
N PHE A 216 1.81 13.64 -5.10
CA PHE A 216 0.45 14.19 -5.18
C PHE A 216 -0.14 13.84 -6.54
N ILE A 217 -1.27 13.11 -6.50
CA ILE A 217 -2.05 12.79 -7.71
C ILE A 217 -3.25 13.72 -7.79
N LYS A 218 -3.39 14.36 -8.94
CA LYS A 218 -4.55 15.19 -9.32
C LYS A 218 -4.94 14.84 -10.75
N ASP A 219 -6.25 14.69 -10.99
CA ASP A 219 -6.82 14.41 -12.32
C ASP A 219 -6.12 13.26 -13.08
N GLY A 220 -5.70 12.22 -12.36
CA GLY A 220 -5.06 11.03 -12.95
C GLY A 220 -3.57 11.18 -13.29
N GLU A 221 -2.90 12.24 -12.85
CA GLU A 221 -1.47 12.50 -13.07
C GLU A 221 -0.71 12.70 -11.76
N VAL A 222 0.59 12.38 -11.74
CA VAL A 222 1.49 12.81 -10.67
C VAL A 222 1.83 14.27 -10.90
N PHE A 223 1.13 15.14 -10.20
CA PHE A 223 1.21 16.58 -10.38
C PHE A 223 2.43 17.20 -9.68
N HIS A 224 2.75 16.71 -8.48
CA HIS A 224 3.84 17.25 -7.66
C HIS A 224 4.41 16.18 -6.73
N GLN A 225 5.63 16.42 -6.25
CA GLN A 225 6.25 15.56 -5.24
C GLN A 225 7.08 16.38 -4.26
N VAL A 226 7.10 15.93 -3.01
CA VAL A 226 7.92 16.51 -1.95
C VAL A 226 8.73 15.42 -1.24
N TYR A 227 9.93 15.77 -0.84
CA TYR A 227 10.86 14.90 -0.13
C TYR A 227 11.00 15.37 1.32
N ARG A 228 11.06 14.41 2.22
CA ARG A 228 11.23 14.68 3.64
C ARG A 228 12.61 15.28 3.96
N GLY A 229 13.67 14.76 3.33
CA GLY A 229 15.05 15.11 3.69
C GLY A 229 15.33 14.90 5.17
N ASP A 230 15.94 15.91 5.82
CA ASP A 230 16.27 15.91 7.24
C ASP A 230 15.12 16.43 8.15
N SER A 231 13.93 16.67 7.57
CA SER A 231 12.80 17.19 8.33
C SER A 231 12.28 16.20 9.37
N SER A 232 11.87 16.69 10.53
CA SER A 232 11.12 15.93 11.51
C SER A 232 9.72 15.56 10.95
N ASP A 233 9.01 14.63 11.60
CA ASP A 233 7.61 14.30 11.24
C ASP A 233 6.72 15.54 11.23
N ALA A 234 6.86 16.42 12.24
CA ALA A 234 6.10 17.67 12.33
C ALA A 234 6.48 18.68 11.24
N GLY A 235 7.76 18.82 10.93
CA GLY A 235 8.22 19.68 9.84
C GLY A 235 7.71 19.20 8.49
N PHE A 236 7.80 17.90 8.22
CA PHE A 236 7.31 17.35 6.96
C PHE A 236 5.78 17.39 6.86
N TYR A 237 5.07 17.20 7.99
CA TYR A 237 3.62 17.43 8.06
C TYR A 237 3.26 18.84 7.58
N GLN A 238 3.98 19.87 8.03
CA GLN A 238 3.73 21.26 7.61
C GLN A 238 3.98 21.45 6.10
N VAL A 239 5.08 20.93 5.58
CA VAL A 239 5.40 20.98 4.13
C VAL A 239 4.27 20.35 3.29
N ILE A 240 3.77 19.19 3.71
CA ILE A 240 2.67 18.51 3.02
C ILE A 240 1.38 19.34 3.09
N SER A 241 1.05 19.90 4.27
CA SER A 241 -0.15 20.71 4.49
C SER A 241 -0.14 21.98 3.63
N ASP A 242 1.00 22.68 3.61
CA ASP A 242 1.18 23.90 2.79
C ASP A 242 1.07 23.58 1.30
N THR A 243 1.67 22.46 0.87
CA THR A 243 1.57 21.99 -0.51
C THR A 243 0.12 21.71 -0.91
N LEU A 244 -0.64 20.99 -0.07
CA LEU A 244 -2.06 20.71 -0.33
C LEU A 244 -2.86 22.01 -0.45
N THR A 245 -2.64 22.99 0.44
CA THR A 245 -3.30 24.28 0.41
C THR A 245 -3.00 25.03 -0.90
N MET A 246 -1.75 25.04 -1.35
CA MET A 246 -1.35 25.66 -2.62
C MET A 246 -1.99 24.97 -3.83
N LEU A 247 -2.06 23.64 -3.83
CA LEU A 247 -2.66 22.85 -4.90
C LEU A 247 -4.17 23.07 -5.02
N GLN A 248 -4.87 23.28 -3.89
CA GLN A 248 -6.29 23.60 -3.86
C GLN A 248 -6.53 25.04 -4.34
N ALA A 249 -5.75 26.01 -3.85
CA ALA A 249 -5.88 27.41 -4.25
C ALA A 249 -5.54 27.65 -5.74
N GLY A 250 -4.59 26.91 -6.31
CA GLY A 250 -4.24 27.01 -7.74
C GLY A 250 -5.24 26.33 -8.69
N GLY A 251 -6.16 25.51 -8.18
CA GLY A 251 -7.22 24.83 -8.94
C GLY A 251 -8.42 25.73 -9.27
N ASP A 252 -8.66 26.78 -8.49
CA ASP A 252 -9.76 27.73 -8.68
C ASP A 252 -9.47 28.84 -9.73
N ALA A 253 -8.28 28.84 -10.32
CA ALA A 253 -7.83 29.90 -11.26
C ALA A 253 -7.83 29.46 -12.74
N ARG A 254 -8.60 28.41 -13.12
CA ARG A 254 -8.77 28.00 -14.53
C ARG A 254 -10.23 27.86 -14.91
#